data_09191e82edd083c1fb7fc020ddca0f1c
#
_entry.id   09191e82edd083c1fb7fc020ddca0f1c
#
_cell.length_a   1.000
_cell.length_b   1.000
_cell.length_c   1.000
_cell.angle_alpha   90.00
_cell.angle_beta   90.00
_cell.angle_gamma   90.00
#
_symmetry.space_group_name_H-M   'P 1'
#
loop_
_entity.id
_entity.type
_entity.pdbx_description
1 polymer ?
#
loop_
_entity_poly.entity_id
_entity_poly.type
_entity_poly.pdbx_seq_one_letter_code
_entity_poly.pdbx_strand_id
1 'polypeptide(L)'
;MNIFQLKIIAMIAMFLDHIAYFFPDLPMSLPLHWIGRIAAPIFIFGVVNGVKYTSSKRMYILRLYLASIVMAVIQMSTQIELNFFRTLFIVACICEILEIRKNQKAVSWIKVLSLYIAYQVIVCIVCGYLSSISNMYTETICFYLIPALLGSVFTTEGGLIFVVLGIIMYLAYDNKKRLILSYMIFVVVYMFFMST
;
A
#
# COMPACT_ATOMS: atom_id res chain seq x y z
N MET A 1 -10.25 1.22 -22.01
CA MET A 1 -10.57 0.53 -20.73
C MET A 1 -10.80 1.58 -19.66
N ASN A 2 -11.92 1.50 -18.96
CA ASN A 2 -12.29 2.45 -17.89
C ASN A 2 -11.60 2.02 -16.58
N ILE A 3 -11.30 2.98 -15.67
CA ILE A 3 -10.71 2.72 -14.36
C ILE A 3 -11.53 1.73 -13.52
N PHE A 4 -12.84 1.75 -13.66
CA PHE A 4 -13.71 0.79 -13.00
C PHE A 4 -13.45 -0.66 -13.46
N GLN A 5 -13.35 -0.88 -14.77
CA GLN A 5 -12.99 -2.20 -15.32
C GLN A 5 -11.63 -2.68 -14.88
N LEU A 6 -10.65 -1.75 -14.80
CA LEU A 6 -9.31 -2.04 -14.31
C LEU A 6 -9.32 -2.52 -12.86
N LYS A 7 -10.12 -1.89 -12.00
CA LYS A 7 -10.28 -2.30 -10.60
C LYS A 7 -10.93 -3.67 -10.46
N ILE A 8 -11.90 -4.01 -11.32
CA ILE A 8 -12.52 -5.35 -11.34
C ILE A 8 -11.47 -6.41 -11.72
N ILE A 9 -10.67 -6.16 -12.75
CA ILE A 9 -9.59 -7.07 -13.15
C ILE A 9 -8.60 -7.28 -12.01
N ALA A 10 -8.19 -6.20 -11.33
CA ALA A 10 -7.31 -6.28 -10.18
C ALA A 10 -7.92 -7.08 -9.01
N MET A 11 -9.22 -6.91 -8.77
CA MET A 11 -9.93 -7.66 -7.72
C MET A 11 -10.00 -9.15 -8.04
N ILE A 12 -10.27 -9.52 -9.30
CA ILE A 12 -10.24 -10.92 -9.74
C ILE A 12 -8.82 -11.49 -9.61
N ALA A 13 -7.80 -10.77 -10.06
CA ALA A 13 -6.41 -11.20 -9.96
C ALA A 13 -5.99 -11.40 -8.48
N MET A 14 -6.38 -10.49 -7.58
CA MET A 14 -6.13 -10.63 -6.15
C MET A 14 -6.87 -11.84 -5.54
N PHE A 15 -8.11 -12.10 -5.98
CA PHE A 15 -8.85 -13.28 -5.54
C PHE A 15 -8.17 -14.58 -5.96
N LEU A 16 -7.63 -14.65 -7.18
CA LEU A 16 -6.86 -15.79 -7.67
C LEU A 16 -5.56 -16.01 -6.87
N ASP A 17 -4.88 -14.92 -6.47
CA ASP A 17 -3.71 -14.97 -5.60
C ASP A 17 -4.05 -15.57 -4.22
N HIS A 18 -5.18 -15.16 -3.64
CA HIS A 18 -5.63 -15.72 -2.37
C HIS A 18 -5.97 -17.22 -2.47
N ILE A 19 -6.57 -17.66 -3.59
CA ILE A 19 -6.79 -19.10 -3.83
C ILE A 19 -5.45 -19.84 -3.82
N ALA A 20 -4.45 -19.32 -4.52
CA ALA A 20 -3.12 -19.92 -4.53
C ALA A 20 -2.45 -19.94 -3.14
N TYR A 21 -2.67 -18.90 -2.35
CA TYR A 21 -2.16 -18.79 -0.98
C TYR A 21 -2.78 -19.83 -0.04
N PHE A 22 -4.12 -20.01 -0.11
CA PHE A 22 -4.83 -20.99 0.72
C PHE A 22 -4.65 -22.45 0.28
N PHE A 23 -4.37 -22.67 -0.98
CA PHE A 23 -4.21 -24.00 -1.58
C PHE A 23 -2.86 -24.12 -2.29
N PRO A 24 -1.74 -24.13 -1.53
CA PRO A 24 -0.39 -24.16 -2.12
C PRO A 24 -0.09 -25.43 -2.93
N ASP A 25 -0.76 -26.54 -2.59
CA ASP A 25 -0.59 -27.83 -3.25
C ASP A 25 -1.29 -27.94 -4.62
N LEU A 26 -2.05 -26.93 -5.03
CA LEU A 26 -2.66 -26.92 -6.34
C LEU A 26 -1.60 -26.86 -7.46
N PRO A 27 -1.69 -27.68 -8.51
CA PRO A 27 -0.73 -27.64 -9.63
C PRO A 27 -0.63 -26.28 -10.32
N MET A 28 -1.67 -25.43 -10.16
CA MET A 28 -1.76 -24.09 -10.75
C MET A 28 -1.43 -22.97 -9.74
N SER A 29 -0.98 -23.24 -8.52
CA SER A 29 -0.71 -22.22 -7.51
C SER A 29 0.32 -21.18 -8.00
N LEU A 30 1.40 -21.59 -8.62
CA LEU A 30 2.42 -20.72 -9.20
C LEU A 30 1.89 -19.76 -10.28
N PRO A 31 1.19 -20.20 -11.34
CA PRO A 31 0.55 -19.31 -12.30
C PRO A 31 -0.45 -18.34 -11.67
N LEU A 32 -1.25 -18.79 -10.70
CA LEU A 32 -2.23 -17.96 -10.00
C LEU A 32 -1.54 -16.84 -9.19
N HIS A 33 -0.43 -17.13 -8.51
CA HIS A 33 0.38 -16.11 -7.85
C HIS A 33 0.96 -15.09 -8.83
N TRP A 34 1.38 -15.49 -10.01
CA TRP A 34 1.88 -14.56 -11.02
C TRP A 34 0.77 -13.61 -11.51
N ILE A 35 -0.43 -14.14 -11.73
CA ILE A 35 -1.60 -13.32 -12.08
C ILE A 35 -1.93 -12.36 -10.94
N GLY A 36 -1.90 -12.83 -9.70
CA GLY A 36 -2.18 -12.02 -8.51
C GLY A 36 -1.25 -10.82 -8.34
N ARG A 37 0.04 -10.98 -8.68
CA ARG A 37 1.02 -9.89 -8.59
C ARG A 37 0.70 -8.68 -9.49
N ILE A 38 -0.12 -8.85 -10.52
CA ILE A 38 -0.59 -7.75 -11.37
C ILE A 38 -1.58 -6.85 -10.62
N ALA A 39 -2.27 -7.38 -9.61
CA ALA A 39 -3.29 -6.63 -8.87
C ALA A 39 -2.71 -5.42 -8.12
N ALA A 40 -1.58 -5.60 -7.44
CA ALA A 40 -0.98 -4.56 -6.61
C ALA A 40 -0.66 -3.27 -7.37
N PRO A 41 0.07 -3.28 -8.51
CA PRO A 41 0.30 -2.08 -9.31
C PRO A 41 -0.98 -1.42 -9.82
N ILE A 42 -1.99 -2.21 -10.18
CA ILE A 42 -3.27 -1.67 -10.66
C ILE A 42 -4.02 -0.94 -9.54
N PHE A 43 -4.07 -1.50 -8.34
CA PHE A 43 -4.68 -0.83 -7.20
C PHE A 43 -3.92 0.45 -6.82
N ILE A 44 -2.58 0.43 -6.82
CA ILE A 44 -1.75 1.61 -6.56
C ILE A 44 -2.04 2.69 -7.61
N PHE A 45 -2.09 2.33 -8.90
CA PHE A 45 -2.50 3.26 -9.95
C PHE A 45 -3.90 3.81 -9.72
N GLY A 46 -4.84 2.95 -9.30
CA GLY A 46 -6.20 3.34 -8.94
C GLY A 46 -6.26 4.35 -7.81
N VAL A 47 -5.36 4.22 -6.80
CA VAL A 47 -5.23 5.18 -5.70
C VAL A 47 -4.64 6.50 -6.17
N VAL A 48 -3.57 6.47 -6.94
CA VAL A 48 -2.94 7.67 -7.52
C VAL A 48 -3.96 8.46 -8.35
N ASN A 49 -4.73 7.77 -9.18
CA ASN A 49 -5.80 8.38 -9.95
C ASN A 49 -6.92 8.94 -9.04
N GLY A 50 -7.27 8.20 -7.98
CA GLY A 50 -8.26 8.65 -7.00
C GLY A 50 -7.84 9.96 -6.32
N VAL A 51 -6.60 10.07 -5.85
CA VAL A 51 -6.07 11.30 -5.23
C VAL A 51 -6.10 12.49 -6.20
N LYS A 52 -5.79 12.26 -7.48
CA LYS A 52 -5.79 13.35 -8.48
C LYS A 52 -7.17 13.86 -8.85
N TYR A 53 -8.17 12.99 -8.92
CA TYR A 53 -9.49 13.35 -9.49
C TYR A 53 -10.63 13.38 -8.49
N THR A 54 -10.44 12.96 -7.23
CA THR A 54 -11.52 13.04 -6.25
C THR A 54 -11.75 14.48 -5.77
N SER A 55 -13.01 14.87 -5.65
CA SER A 55 -13.40 16.16 -5.11
C SER A 55 -13.13 16.27 -3.62
N SER A 56 -13.27 15.18 -2.86
CA SER A 56 -13.05 15.13 -1.42
C SER A 56 -11.91 14.18 -1.06
N LYS A 57 -10.67 14.66 -1.14
CA LYS A 57 -9.46 13.90 -0.84
C LYS A 57 -9.45 13.36 0.59
N ARG A 58 -9.89 14.18 1.57
CA ARG A 58 -9.96 13.76 2.98
C ARG A 58 -10.87 12.55 3.16
N MET A 59 -12.07 12.56 2.55
CA MET A 59 -13.00 11.43 2.63
C MET A 59 -12.46 10.19 1.90
N TYR A 60 -11.73 10.39 0.82
CA TYR A 60 -11.09 9.29 0.10
C TYR A 60 -10.01 8.60 0.96
N ILE A 61 -9.11 9.38 1.57
CA ILE A 61 -8.07 8.87 2.48
C ILE A 61 -8.69 8.21 3.70
N LEU A 62 -9.75 8.82 4.29
CA LEU A 62 -10.47 8.23 5.42
C LEU A 62 -11.07 6.87 5.09
N ARG A 63 -11.66 6.69 3.90
CA ARG A 63 -12.19 5.39 3.46
C ARG A 63 -11.10 4.32 3.36
N LEU A 64 -9.92 4.66 2.82
CA LEU A 64 -8.78 3.74 2.76
C LEU A 64 -8.25 3.40 4.15
N TYR A 65 -8.21 4.38 5.06
CA TYR A 65 -7.84 4.18 6.46
C TYR A 65 -8.79 3.22 7.16
N LEU A 66 -10.10 3.45 7.07
CA LEU A 66 -11.11 2.58 7.66
C LEU A 66 -11.04 1.15 7.07
N ALA A 67 -10.84 1.02 5.76
CA ALA A 67 -10.64 -0.27 5.11
C ALA A 67 -9.39 -0.99 5.66
N SER A 68 -8.30 -0.26 5.91
CA SER A 68 -7.08 -0.80 6.53
C SER A 68 -7.33 -1.33 7.94
N ILE A 69 -8.14 -0.63 8.75
CA ILE A 69 -8.51 -1.09 10.10
C ILE A 69 -9.39 -2.33 10.04
N VAL A 70 -10.42 -2.33 9.17
CA VAL A 70 -11.29 -3.49 8.99
C VAL A 70 -10.46 -4.72 8.57
N MET A 71 -9.52 -4.56 7.65
CA MET A 71 -8.62 -5.64 7.26
C MET A 71 -7.72 -6.09 8.41
N ALA A 72 -7.25 -5.19 9.27
CA ALA A 72 -6.47 -5.58 10.44
C ALA A 72 -7.28 -6.44 11.42
N VAL A 73 -8.57 -6.14 11.60
CA VAL A 73 -9.47 -6.99 12.41
C VAL A 73 -9.66 -8.37 11.78
N ILE A 74 -9.81 -8.44 10.46
CA ILE A 74 -9.89 -9.71 9.72
C ILE A 74 -8.58 -10.49 9.89
N GLN A 75 -7.42 -9.84 9.77
CA GLN A 75 -6.11 -10.45 9.98
C GLN A 75 -5.96 -11.05 11.38
N MET A 76 -6.44 -10.36 12.43
CA MET A 76 -6.44 -10.90 13.80
C MET A 76 -7.24 -12.20 13.91
N SER A 77 -8.32 -12.33 13.16
CA SER A 77 -9.19 -13.52 13.20
C SER A 77 -8.67 -14.66 12.32
N THR A 78 -8.04 -14.35 11.19
CA THR A 78 -7.63 -15.33 10.16
C THR A 78 -6.15 -15.66 10.20
N GLN A 79 -5.35 -14.87 10.94
CA GLN A 79 -3.89 -14.96 10.99
C GLN A 79 -3.21 -14.78 9.60
N ILE A 80 -3.90 -14.10 8.66
CA ILE A 80 -3.38 -13.83 7.31
C ILE A 80 -2.61 -12.52 7.34
N GLU A 81 -1.37 -12.51 6.90
CA GLU A 81 -0.49 -11.31 6.96
C GLU A 81 -0.75 -10.27 5.86
N LEU A 82 -1.75 -10.49 5.00
CA LEU A 82 -1.99 -9.69 3.80
C LEU A 82 -2.91 -8.48 4.08
N ASN A 83 -2.33 -7.29 4.32
CA ASN A 83 -3.11 -6.03 4.45
C ASN A 83 -2.68 -4.97 3.43
N PHE A 84 -3.08 -5.17 2.20
CA PHE A 84 -2.75 -4.25 1.11
C PHE A 84 -3.44 -2.89 1.25
N PHE A 85 -4.59 -2.79 1.93
CA PHE A 85 -5.28 -1.51 2.16
C PHE A 85 -4.44 -0.52 2.96
N ARG A 86 -3.58 -0.99 3.86
CA ARG A 86 -2.62 -0.14 4.58
C ARG A 86 -1.61 0.50 3.63
N THR A 87 -1.07 -0.28 2.70
CA THR A 87 -0.18 0.22 1.65
C THR A 87 -0.88 1.29 0.79
N LEU A 88 -2.13 1.03 0.37
CA LEU A 88 -2.92 1.98 -0.41
C LEU A 88 -3.21 3.28 0.37
N PHE A 89 -3.51 3.18 1.66
CA PHE A 89 -3.72 4.35 2.54
C PHE A 89 -2.44 5.20 2.61
N ILE A 90 -1.28 4.59 2.85
CA ILE A 90 -0.01 5.30 2.95
C ILE A 90 0.37 5.97 1.63
N VAL A 91 0.21 5.26 0.51
CA VAL A 91 0.41 5.84 -0.83
C VAL A 91 -0.49 7.06 -1.02
N ALA A 92 -1.77 6.99 -0.63
CA ALA A 92 -2.69 8.11 -0.73
C ALA A 92 -2.24 9.32 0.11
N CYS A 93 -1.77 9.10 1.35
CA CYS A 93 -1.22 10.15 2.22
C CYS A 93 0.00 10.82 1.59
N ILE A 94 0.95 10.04 1.08
CA ILE A 94 2.16 10.60 0.46
C ILE A 94 1.81 11.36 -0.83
N CYS A 95 0.92 10.82 -1.66
CA CYS A 95 0.45 11.51 -2.86
C CYS A 95 -0.22 12.86 -2.52
N GLU A 96 -0.98 12.95 -1.43
CA GLU A 96 -1.57 14.21 -0.98
C GLU A 96 -0.50 15.20 -0.49
N ILE A 97 0.52 14.73 0.22
CA ILE A 97 1.67 15.58 0.62
C ILE A 97 2.38 16.14 -0.62
N LEU A 98 2.56 15.33 -1.66
CA LEU A 98 3.16 15.75 -2.92
C LEU A 98 2.26 16.74 -3.69
N GLU A 99 0.93 16.60 -3.59
CA GLU A 99 -0.02 17.56 -4.19
C GLU A 99 0.03 18.91 -3.49
N ILE A 100 0.17 18.93 -2.16
CA ILE A 100 0.39 20.17 -1.38
C ILE A 100 1.66 20.88 -1.86
N ARG A 101 2.72 20.13 -2.16
CA ARG A 101 3.96 20.67 -2.75
C ARG A 101 3.69 21.42 -4.05
N LYS A 102 2.83 20.88 -4.93
CA LYS A 102 2.53 21.49 -6.23
C LYS A 102 1.81 22.81 -6.11
N ASN A 103 0.96 22.96 -5.06
CA ASN A 103 0.04 24.06 -4.88
C ASN A 103 0.52 25.14 -3.90
N GLN A 104 1.60 24.92 -3.13
CA GLN A 104 2.08 25.83 -2.08
C GLN A 104 3.58 26.14 -2.21
N LYS A 105 4.03 27.22 -1.49
CA LYS A 105 5.44 27.60 -1.42
C LYS A 105 6.31 26.47 -0.85
N ALA A 106 7.53 26.33 -1.38
CA ALA A 106 8.46 25.23 -1.08
C ALA A 106 8.68 24.93 0.43
N VAL A 107 8.63 25.95 1.30
CA VAL A 107 8.84 25.81 2.75
C VAL A 107 7.74 25.03 3.45
N SER A 108 6.51 25.04 2.94
CA SER A 108 5.36 24.40 3.60
C SER A 108 5.37 22.87 3.45
N TRP A 109 5.69 22.36 2.26
CA TRP A 109 5.67 20.91 2.01
C TRP A 109 6.82 20.16 2.72
N ILE A 110 8.00 20.81 2.86
CA ILE A 110 9.14 20.24 3.59
C ILE A 110 8.77 20.04 5.06
N LYS A 111 8.10 21.02 5.68
CA LYS A 111 7.62 20.88 7.07
C LYS A 111 6.63 19.72 7.20
N VAL A 112 5.67 19.58 6.29
CA VAL A 112 4.68 18.49 6.34
C VAL A 112 5.37 17.14 6.15
N LEU A 113 6.30 17.05 5.20
CA LEU A 113 7.06 15.82 4.96
C LEU A 113 7.94 15.45 6.17
N SER A 114 8.67 16.42 6.76
CA SER A 114 9.51 16.16 7.92
C SER A 114 8.69 15.73 9.13
N LEU A 115 7.53 16.34 9.37
CA LEU A 115 6.60 15.93 10.42
C LEU A 115 6.06 14.52 10.16
N TYR A 116 5.73 14.18 8.91
CA TYR A 116 5.28 12.83 8.56
C TYR A 116 6.38 11.78 8.79
N ILE A 117 7.63 12.08 8.41
CA ILE A 117 8.77 11.19 8.65
C ILE A 117 9.02 11.03 10.16
N ALA A 118 9.03 12.12 10.92
CA ALA A 118 9.19 12.07 12.38
C ALA A 118 8.08 11.24 13.03
N TYR A 119 6.82 11.43 12.60
CA TYR A 119 5.70 10.62 13.02
C TYR A 119 5.92 9.13 12.74
N GLN A 120 6.36 8.75 11.54
CA GLN A 120 6.61 7.35 11.18
C GLN A 120 7.75 6.72 12.01
N VAL A 121 8.78 7.49 12.34
CA VAL A 121 9.85 7.03 13.25
C VAL A 121 9.30 6.74 14.65
N ILE A 122 8.46 7.65 15.19
CA ILE A 122 7.80 7.44 16.48
C ILE A 122 6.91 6.20 16.44
N VAL A 123 6.10 6.04 15.40
CA VAL A 123 5.23 4.87 15.21
C VAL A 123 6.05 3.58 15.16
N CYS A 124 7.19 3.59 14.46
CA CYS A 124 8.08 2.43 14.39
C CYS A 124 8.60 2.04 15.79
N ILE A 125 9.08 3.04 16.57
CA ILE A 125 9.58 2.82 17.93
C ILE A 125 8.47 2.29 18.84
N VAL A 126 7.27 2.89 18.79
CA VAL A 126 6.12 2.47 19.60
C VAL A 126 5.69 1.05 19.23
N CYS A 127 5.54 0.72 17.95
CA CYS A 127 5.17 -0.63 17.52
C CYS A 127 6.24 -1.66 17.93
N GLY A 128 7.53 -1.34 17.74
CA GLY A 128 8.62 -2.22 18.14
C GLY A 128 8.66 -2.46 19.67
N TYR A 129 8.47 -1.41 20.45
CA TYR A 129 8.40 -1.52 21.92
C TYR A 129 7.21 -2.36 22.37
N LEU A 130 6.02 -2.10 21.84
CA LEU A 130 4.81 -2.86 22.17
C LEU A 130 4.93 -4.33 21.77
N SER A 131 5.53 -4.64 20.64
CA SER A 131 5.80 -6.01 20.23
C SER A 131 6.77 -6.73 21.18
N SER A 132 7.79 -6.02 21.71
CA SER A 132 8.78 -6.61 22.62
C SER A 132 8.25 -6.93 24.02
N ILE A 133 7.20 -6.23 24.48
CA ILE A 133 6.57 -6.45 25.80
C ILE A 133 5.23 -7.21 25.70
N SER A 134 4.78 -7.55 24.49
CA SER A 134 3.51 -8.23 24.29
C SER A 134 3.59 -9.67 24.79
N ASN A 135 2.51 -10.12 25.42
CA ASN A 135 2.28 -11.50 25.81
C ASN A 135 1.52 -12.23 24.69
N MET A 136 1.49 -13.55 24.73
CA MET A 136 0.80 -14.40 23.75
C MET A 136 -0.64 -13.92 23.40
N TYR A 137 -1.38 -13.35 24.37
CA TYR A 137 -2.74 -12.84 24.18
C TYR A 137 -2.80 -11.45 23.54
N THR A 138 -1.77 -10.61 23.72
CA THR A 138 -1.74 -9.23 23.22
C THR A 138 -0.91 -9.10 21.95
N GLU A 139 -0.14 -10.11 21.60
CA GLU A 139 0.75 -10.13 20.44
C GLU A 139 -0.01 -9.83 19.14
N THR A 140 -1.13 -10.48 18.92
CA THR A 140 -1.97 -10.30 17.73
C THR A 140 -2.47 -8.85 17.60
N ILE A 141 -2.86 -8.22 18.71
CA ILE A 141 -3.30 -6.82 18.74
C ILE A 141 -2.12 -5.89 18.41
N CYS A 142 -0.97 -6.13 19.04
CA CYS A 142 0.23 -5.33 18.84
C CYS A 142 0.78 -5.44 17.41
N PHE A 143 0.65 -6.62 16.80
CA PHE A 143 1.20 -6.88 15.47
C PHE A 143 0.28 -6.41 14.33
N TYR A 144 -1.05 -6.59 14.45
CA TYR A 144 -1.98 -6.27 13.36
C TYR A 144 -2.72 -4.94 13.58
N LEU A 145 -3.35 -4.76 14.76
CA LEU A 145 -4.27 -3.65 14.98
C LEU A 145 -3.57 -2.33 15.25
N ILE A 146 -2.57 -2.30 16.14
CA ILE A 146 -1.87 -1.07 16.50
C ILE A 146 -1.16 -0.44 15.29
N PRO A 147 -0.39 -1.18 14.47
CA PRO A 147 0.19 -0.61 13.27
C PRO A 147 -0.84 -0.13 12.24
N ALA A 148 -2.03 -0.74 12.18
CA ALA A 148 -3.11 -0.27 11.31
C ALA A 148 -3.73 1.03 11.81
N LEU A 149 -3.96 1.16 13.13
CA LEU A 149 -4.48 2.37 13.76
C LEU A 149 -3.50 3.54 13.63
N LEU A 150 -2.19 3.27 13.80
CA LEU A 150 -1.15 4.28 13.67
C LEU A 150 -0.71 4.52 12.22
N GLY A 151 -1.20 3.74 11.24
CA GLY A 151 -0.80 3.89 9.83
C GLY A 151 0.71 3.68 9.62
N SER A 152 1.28 2.62 10.21
CA SER A 152 2.70 2.30 10.09
C SER A 152 3.09 1.94 8.67
N VAL A 153 4.16 2.58 8.17
CA VAL A 153 4.76 2.28 6.85
C VAL A 153 5.54 0.96 6.88
N PHE A 154 6.11 0.60 8.01
CA PHE A 154 7.03 -0.53 8.12
C PHE A 154 6.33 -1.90 8.13
N THR A 155 5.04 -1.93 8.44
CA THR A 155 4.24 -3.16 8.50
C THR A 155 3.26 -3.26 7.31
N THR A 156 3.60 -2.62 6.18
CA THR A 156 2.79 -2.67 4.96
C THR A 156 3.08 -3.93 4.15
N GLU A 157 2.07 -4.48 3.52
CA GLU A 157 2.24 -5.55 2.54
C GLU A 157 3.06 -5.05 1.34
N GLY A 158 4.07 -5.83 0.94
CA GLY A 158 5.03 -5.43 -0.09
C GLY A 158 6.02 -4.36 0.35
N GLY A 159 5.97 -3.92 1.63
CA GLY A 159 6.92 -3.02 2.24
C GLY A 159 7.02 -1.64 1.55
N LEU A 160 8.16 -1.00 1.74
CA LEU A 160 8.45 0.31 1.16
C LEU A 160 8.48 0.30 -0.38
N ILE A 161 8.69 -0.86 -1.00
CA ILE A 161 8.82 -0.99 -2.47
C ILE A 161 7.54 -0.54 -3.17
N PHE A 162 6.36 -0.98 -2.68
CA PHE A 162 5.09 -0.57 -3.26
C PHE A 162 4.72 0.89 -2.95
N VAL A 163 5.19 1.43 -1.84
CA VAL A 163 5.06 2.86 -1.54
C VAL A 163 5.88 3.68 -2.54
N VAL A 164 7.12 3.26 -2.83
CA VAL A 164 7.97 3.88 -3.85
C VAL A 164 7.33 3.79 -5.23
N LEU A 165 6.74 2.65 -5.60
CA LEU A 165 5.98 2.50 -6.84
C LEU A 165 4.85 3.54 -6.93
N GLY A 166 4.09 3.73 -5.85
CA GLY A 166 3.02 4.73 -5.80
C GLY A 166 3.53 6.15 -6.03
N ILE A 167 4.66 6.52 -5.43
CA ILE A 167 5.31 7.82 -5.63
C ILE A 167 5.74 7.99 -7.09
N ILE A 168 6.40 6.98 -7.66
CA ILE A 168 6.84 6.99 -9.05
C ILE A 168 5.65 7.17 -10.00
N MET A 169 4.58 6.39 -9.80
CA MET A 169 3.36 6.49 -10.60
C MET A 169 2.70 7.88 -10.48
N TYR A 170 2.69 8.46 -9.27
CA TYR A 170 2.15 9.81 -9.05
C TYR A 170 2.95 10.88 -9.81
N LEU A 171 4.28 10.82 -9.75
CA LEU A 171 5.17 11.78 -10.43
C LEU A 171 5.13 11.63 -11.95
N ALA A 172 4.96 10.41 -12.45
CA ALA A 172 4.90 10.11 -13.89
C ALA A 172 3.49 10.22 -14.49
N TYR A 173 2.46 10.45 -13.66
CA TYR A 173 1.05 10.33 -14.02
C TYR A 173 0.65 11.19 -15.23
N ASP A 174 1.15 12.42 -15.33
CA ASP A 174 0.75 13.40 -16.35
C ASP A 174 1.28 13.04 -17.76
N ASN A 175 2.21 12.07 -17.86
CA ASN A 175 2.79 11.62 -19.13
C ASN A 175 2.71 10.09 -19.24
N LYS A 176 1.83 9.59 -20.12
CA LYS A 176 1.61 8.15 -20.34
C LYS A 176 2.90 7.38 -20.68
N LYS A 177 3.79 7.96 -21.49
CA LYS A 177 5.07 7.30 -21.86
C LYS A 177 5.98 7.16 -20.63
N ARG A 178 6.09 8.22 -19.82
CA ARG A 178 6.87 8.18 -18.56
C ARG A 178 6.28 7.20 -17.56
N LEU A 179 4.95 7.14 -17.44
CA LEU A 179 4.27 6.20 -16.55
C LEU A 179 4.57 4.75 -16.94
N ILE A 180 4.44 4.41 -18.22
CA ILE A 180 4.73 3.05 -18.69
C ILE A 180 6.21 2.72 -18.52
N LEU A 181 7.11 3.63 -18.90
CA LEU A 181 8.55 3.42 -18.77
C LEU A 181 8.98 3.24 -17.32
N SER A 182 8.49 4.08 -16.40
CA SER A 182 8.82 4.00 -14.97
C SER A 182 8.29 2.71 -14.34
N TYR A 183 7.10 2.25 -14.76
CA TYR A 183 6.56 0.97 -14.32
C TYR A 183 7.41 -0.21 -14.84
N MET A 184 7.81 -0.21 -16.10
CA MET A 184 8.67 -1.25 -16.67
C MET A 184 10.02 -1.32 -15.97
N ILE A 185 10.65 -0.18 -15.72
CA ILE A 185 11.92 -0.12 -14.95
C ILE A 185 11.72 -0.68 -13.54
N PHE A 186 10.62 -0.29 -12.86
CA PHE A 186 10.31 -0.80 -11.54
C PHE A 186 10.16 -2.33 -11.54
N VAL A 187 9.44 -2.90 -12.50
CA VAL A 187 9.25 -4.35 -12.61
C VAL A 187 10.59 -5.07 -12.80
N VAL A 188 11.46 -4.57 -13.68
CA VAL A 188 12.80 -5.15 -13.91
C VAL A 188 13.64 -5.11 -12.63
N VAL A 189 13.68 -3.97 -11.95
CA VAL A 189 14.41 -3.81 -10.68
C VAL A 189 13.84 -4.73 -9.60
N TYR A 190 12.51 -4.81 -9.50
CA TYR A 190 11.85 -5.68 -8.54
C TYR A 190 12.15 -7.17 -8.78
N MET A 191 12.10 -7.61 -10.06
CA MET A 191 12.43 -8.98 -10.43
C MET A 191 13.90 -9.32 -10.11
N PHE A 192 14.81 -8.37 -10.36
CA PHE A 192 16.23 -8.54 -10.00
C PHE A 192 16.42 -8.71 -8.49
N PHE A 193 15.74 -7.86 -7.69
CA PHE A 193 15.80 -7.93 -6.21
C PHE A 193 15.20 -9.22 -5.63
N MET A 194 14.23 -9.83 -6.31
CA MET A 194 13.60 -11.07 -5.87
C MET A 194 14.33 -12.33 -6.35
N SER A 195 15.27 -12.18 -7.29
CA SER A 195 16.10 -13.30 -7.81
C SER A 195 17.42 -13.48 -7.05
N THR A 196 17.81 -12.50 -6.22
CA THR A 196 18.98 -12.54 -5.34
C THR A 196 18.60 -12.94 -3.93
#